data_6ab13b643840ccc5385d079cdfc4ac38
#
_entry.id   6ab13b643840ccc5385d079cdfc4ac38
#
_cell.length_a   1.000
_cell.length_b   1.000
_cell.length_c   1.000
_cell.angle_alpha   90.00
_cell.angle_beta   90.00
_cell.angle_gamma   90.00
#
_symmetry.space_group_name_H-M   'P 1'
#
loop_
_entity.id
_entity.type
_entity.pdbx_description
1 polymer ?
#
loop_
_entity_poly.entity_id
_entity_poly.type
_entity_poly.pdbx_seq_one_letter_code
_entity_poly.pdbx_strand_id
1 'polypeptide(L)'
;VESRTLACNHPEKNSKPRIFKISAQLVEMLQNLPKVNQYIFTCSPKTQIGHEDPKLHMRLLKRQKALLAHPRRRIAEKLRNPRLLKIHYHTFRHWKATQLYHQTRDILYVMKFLGHTDVKNTLIYIDLEIACFSRSGDEYHAKTARTEVEALQLIEAGFEYVTDFGEVKLFRNRK
;
A
#
# COMPACT_ATOMS: atom_id res chain seq x y z
N VAL A 1 2.51 5.38 23.96
CA VAL A 1 2.13 4.31 23.00
C VAL A 1 0.93 3.52 23.48
N GLU A 2 0.41 3.79 24.68
CA GLU A 2 -0.75 3.12 25.25
C GLU A 2 -2.04 3.30 24.42
N SER A 3 -2.17 4.41 23.69
CA SER A 3 -3.37 4.73 22.88
C SER A 3 -3.35 4.14 21.47
N ARG A 4 -2.34 3.35 21.08
CA ARG A 4 -2.13 2.87 19.70
C ARG A 4 -2.22 3.99 18.65
N THR A 5 -1.72 5.16 18.98
CA THR A 5 -1.71 6.33 18.09
C THR A 5 -0.30 6.84 17.85
N LEU A 6 -0.07 7.32 16.63
CA LEU A 6 1.16 8.01 16.22
C LEU A 6 0.79 9.42 15.80
N ALA A 7 1.32 10.44 16.48
CA ALA A 7 1.09 11.83 16.15
C ALA A 7 2.25 12.40 15.31
N CYS A 8 1.92 13.05 14.22
CA CYS A 8 2.84 13.84 13.41
C CYS A 8 2.54 15.33 13.66
N ASN A 9 3.22 15.92 14.68
CA ASN A 9 2.93 17.28 15.14
C ASN A 9 3.64 18.34 14.29
N HIS A 10 4.83 18.02 13.75
CA HIS A 10 5.65 18.93 12.96
C HIS A 10 5.92 18.33 11.56
N PRO A 11 4.90 18.30 10.68
CA PRO A 11 5.10 17.77 9.34
C PRO A 11 5.88 18.78 8.47
N GLU A 12 6.67 18.25 7.54
CA GLU A 12 7.40 19.07 6.56
C GLU A 12 6.48 19.65 5.47
N LYS A 13 6.99 20.66 4.74
CA LYS A 13 6.39 21.19 3.51
C LYS A 13 4.95 21.67 3.66
N ASN A 14 4.65 22.41 4.71
CA ASN A 14 3.31 22.98 4.96
C ASN A 14 2.17 21.95 5.05
N SER A 15 2.49 20.69 5.29
CA SER A 15 1.45 19.67 5.55
C SER A 15 0.79 19.94 6.91
N LYS A 16 -0.47 19.51 7.07
CA LYS A 16 -1.18 19.65 8.34
C LYS A 16 -0.74 18.59 9.37
N PRO A 17 -0.70 18.89 10.67
CA PRO A 17 -0.54 17.91 11.74
C PRO A 17 -1.62 16.83 11.65
N ARG A 18 -1.29 15.61 12.06
CA ARG A 18 -2.20 14.47 11.95
C ARG A 18 -1.87 13.35 12.91
N ILE A 19 -2.87 12.58 13.25
CA ILE A 19 -2.76 11.43 14.15
C ILE A 19 -3.18 10.18 13.38
N PHE A 20 -2.39 9.12 13.50
CA PHE A 20 -2.65 7.82 12.89
C PHE A 20 -2.93 6.79 13.96
N LYS A 21 -3.96 5.96 13.75
CA LYS A 21 -4.11 4.72 14.48
C LYS A 21 -3.14 3.68 13.91
N ILE A 22 -2.41 2.99 14.76
CA ILE A 22 -1.44 1.96 14.37
C ILE A 22 -1.86 0.59 14.92
N SER A 23 -1.47 -0.47 14.24
CA SER A 23 -1.77 -1.83 14.66
C SER A 23 -1.00 -2.21 15.94
N ALA A 24 -1.54 -3.16 16.71
CA ALA A 24 -0.84 -3.69 17.89
C ALA A 24 0.54 -4.25 17.53
N GLN A 25 0.64 -4.96 16.41
CA GLN A 25 1.90 -5.49 15.90
C GLN A 25 2.93 -4.38 15.64
N LEU A 26 2.52 -3.25 15.04
CA LEU A 26 3.43 -2.13 14.81
C LEU A 26 3.85 -1.47 16.13
N VAL A 27 2.96 -1.38 17.12
CA VAL A 27 3.30 -0.90 18.47
C VAL A 27 4.39 -1.77 19.09
N GLU A 28 4.22 -3.09 19.06
CA GLU A 28 5.19 -4.05 19.58
C GLU A 28 6.55 -3.93 18.87
N MET A 29 6.54 -3.85 17.53
CA MET A 29 7.76 -3.63 16.75
C MET A 29 8.49 -2.34 17.15
N LEU A 30 7.75 -1.24 17.38
CA LEU A 30 8.33 0.05 17.80
C LEU A 30 8.84 0.01 19.23
N GLN A 31 8.17 -0.72 20.12
CA GLN A 31 8.61 -0.88 21.52
C GLN A 31 9.87 -1.72 21.64
N ASN A 32 10.06 -2.69 20.77
CA ASN A 32 11.23 -3.56 20.72
C ASN A 32 12.47 -2.91 20.09
N LEU A 33 12.33 -1.68 19.54
CA LEU A 33 13.50 -0.95 19.03
C LEU A 33 14.42 -0.50 20.17
N PRO A 34 15.74 -0.49 19.97
CA PRO A 34 16.68 0.01 20.96
C PRO A 34 16.40 1.47 21.32
N LYS A 35 16.12 1.73 22.59
CA LYS A 35 15.86 3.09 23.11
C LYS A 35 17.18 3.77 23.46
N VAL A 36 17.81 4.37 22.47
CA VAL A 36 19.11 5.06 22.66
C VAL A 36 18.92 6.53 23.07
N ASN A 37 17.81 7.13 22.65
CA ASN A 37 17.44 8.51 22.99
C ASN A 37 15.91 8.69 22.89
N GLN A 38 15.43 9.94 22.99
CA GLN A 38 13.98 10.28 22.89
C GLN A 38 13.33 10.01 21.55
N TYR A 39 14.10 9.70 20.49
CA TYR A 39 13.58 9.43 19.16
C TYR A 39 13.38 7.93 18.94
N ILE A 40 12.30 7.58 18.24
CA ILE A 40 11.98 6.19 17.90
C ILE A 40 13.02 5.61 16.93
N PHE A 41 13.43 6.40 15.94
CA PHE A 41 14.42 5.99 14.93
C PHE A 41 15.71 6.76 15.12
N THR A 42 16.76 6.06 15.52
CA THR A 42 18.08 6.63 15.72
C THR A 42 19.07 6.04 14.74
N CYS A 43 19.92 6.88 14.18
CA CYS A 43 20.90 6.44 13.18
C CYS A 43 22.24 5.99 13.80
N SER A 44 22.52 6.37 15.03
CA SER A 44 23.73 5.98 15.78
C SER A 44 23.58 6.33 17.25
N PRO A 45 24.06 5.47 18.18
CA PRO A 45 24.11 5.78 19.59
C PRO A 45 24.98 7.01 19.94
N LYS A 46 25.93 7.32 19.07
CA LYS A 46 26.92 8.40 19.29
C LYS A 46 26.48 9.77 18.77
N THR A 47 25.34 9.87 18.08
CA THR A 47 24.88 11.13 17.49
C THR A 47 23.81 11.72 18.42
N GLN A 48 24.21 12.57 19.35
CA GLN A 48 23.29 13.49 20.01
C GLN A 48 22.78 14.45 18.96
N ILE A 49 21.55 14.27 18.53
CA ILE A 49 20.92 15.10 17.48
C ILE A 49 20.33 16.30 18.19
N GLY A 50 21.06 17.41 18.21
CA GLY A 50 20.44 18.72 18.35
C GLY A 50 19.58 18.96 17.10
N HIS A 51 18.37 19.46 17.27
CA HIS A 51 17.41 19.74 16.18
C HIS A 51 17.89 20.77 15.16
N GLU A 52 19.08 21.34 15.33
CA GLU A 52 19.52 22.59 14.71
C GLU A 52 20.54 22.45 13.57
N ASP A 53 21.04 21.23 13.27
CA ASP A 53 22.01 21.07 12.19
C ASP A 53 21.35 20.59 10.88
N PRO A 54 21.12 21.48 9.89
CA PRO A 54 20.56 21.10 8.60
C PRO A 54 21.39 20.09 7.83
N LYS A 55 22.72 20.08 8.02
CA LYS A 55 23.62 19.14 7.36
C LYS A 55 23.44 17.73 7.93
N LEU A 56 23.19 17.62 9.22
CA LEU A 56 22.92 16.34 9.89
C LEU A 56 21.59 15.78 9.41
N HIS A 57 20.54 16.58 9.37
CA HIS A 57 19.22 16.18 8.84
C HIS A 57 19.33 15.62 7.41
N MET A 58 20.04 16.31 6.52
CA MET A 58 20.27 15.84 5.15
C MET A 58 21.05 14.52 5.09
N ARG A 59 22.05 14.31 5.96
CA ARG A 59 22.77 13.03 6.06
C ARG A 59 21.86 11.90 6.50
N LEU A 60 20.99 12.14 7.46
CA LEU A 60 20.01 11.16 7.95
C LEU A 60 19.01 10.75 6.87
N LEU A 61 18.47 11.73 6.12
CA LEU A 61 17.58 11.46 4.98
C LEU A 61 18.27 10.64 3.88
N LYS A 62 19.52 10.95 3.54
CA LYS A 62 20.31 10.18 2.57
C LYS A 62 20.50 8.74 3.04
N ARG A 63 20.81 8.54 4.33
CA ARG A 63 20.98 7.20 4.93
C ARG A 63 19.68 6.40 4.90
N GLN A 64 18.53 7.00 5.26
CA GLN A 64 17.23 6.34 5.19
C GLN A 64 16.88 5.91 3.74
N LYS A 65 17.15 6.77 2.76
CA LYS A 65 16.97 6.41 1.35
C LYS A 65 17.84 5.21 0.94
N ALA A 66 19.07 5.16 1.41
CA ALA A 66 19.99 4.05 1.15
C ALA A 66 19.52 2.73 1.78
N LEU A 67 18.92 2.77 2.98
CA LEU A 67 18.36 1.58 3.65
C LEU A 67 17.28 0.86 2.82
N LEU A 68 16.50 1.59 2.04
CA LEU A 68 15.55 1.00 1.10
C LEU A 68 16.22 0.61 -0.24
N ALA A 69 17.19 1.38 -0.70
CA ALA A 69 17.81 1.20 -2.01
C ALA A 69 18.59 -0.11 -2.12
N HIS A 70 19.41 -0.45 -1.13
CA HIS A 70 20.24 -1.66 -1.15
C HIS A 70 19.43 -2.97 -1.15
N PRO A 71 18.48 -3.21 -0.22
CA PRO A 71 17.66 -4.41 -0.27
C PRO A 71 16.84 -4.51 -1.54
N ARG A 72 16.28 -3.40 -2.02
CA ARG A 72 15.50 -3.33 -3.25
C ARG A 72 16.32 -3.78 -4.46
N ARG A 73 17.56 -3.30 -4.60
CA ARG A 73 18.46 -3.69 -5.69
C ARG A 73 18.71 -5.19 -5.65
N ARG A 74 19.12 -5.72 -4.49
CA ARG A 74 19.39 -7.15 -4.31
C ARG A 74 18.18 -8.04 -4.62
N ILE A 75 16.97 -7.60 -4.22
CA ILE A 75 15.73 -8.33 -4.51
C ILE A 75 15.39 -8.25 -6.00
N ALA A 76 15.54 -7.07 -6.63
CA ALA A 76 15.31 -6.89 -8.06
C ALA A 76 16.22 -7.79 -8.91
N GLU A 77 17.50 -7.89 -8.55
CA GLU A 77 18.49 -8.78 -9.18
C GLU A 77 18.12 -10.25 -8.97
N LYS A 78 17.82 -10.66 -7.72
CA LYS A 78 17.42 -12.03 -7.38
C LYS A 78 16.17 -12.48 -8.13
N LEU A 79 15.17 -11.62 -8.24
CA LEU A 79 13.90 -11.91 -8.92
C LEU A 79 13.93 -11.59 -10.42
N ARG A 80 15.05 -11.09 -10.95
CA ARG A 80 15.19 -10.62 -12.33
C ARG A 80 14.09 -9.65 -12.76
N ASN A 81 13.63 -8.82 -11.82
CA ASN A 81 12.52 -7.88 -12.02
C ASN A 81 12.98 -6.43 -11.84
N PRO A 82 13.37 -5.73 -12.92
CA PRO A 82 13.85 -4.35 -12.84
C PRO A 82 12.78 -3.35 -12.41
N ARG A 83 11.47 -3.71 -12.51
CA ARG A 83 10.37 -2.83 -12.06
C ARG A 83 10.44 -2.54 -10.56
N LEU A 84 11.01 -3.45 -9.77
CA LEU A 84 11.21 -3.26 -8.34
C LEU A 84 12.13 -2.06 -8.03
N LEU A 85 13.02 -1.69 -8.94
CA LEU A 85 13.90 -0.53 -8.77
C LEU A 85 13.13 0.80 -8.75
N LYS A 86 11.91 0.84 -9.28
CA LYS A 86 11.03 2.02 -9.26
C LYS A 86 10.31 2.22 -7.92
N ILE A 87 10.30 1.20 -7.04
CA ILE A 87 9.62 1.30 -5.74
C ILE A 87 10.46 2.18 -4.81
N HIS A 88 9.86 3.21 -4.23
CA HIS A 88 10.45 4.11 -3.25
C HIS A 88 9.41 4.50 -2.18
N TYR A 89 9.78 5.29 -1.17
CA TYR A 89 8.86 5.64 -0.07
C TYR A 89 7.56 6.30 -0.56
N HIS A 90 7.61 7.14 -1.59
CA HIS A 90 6.41 7.74 -2.18
C HIS A 90 5.48 6.71 -2.82
N THR A 91 6.02 5.63 -3.37
CA THR A 91 5.22 4.52 -3.92
C THR A 91 4.31 3.91 -2.85
N PHE A 92 4.83 3.67 -1.63
CA PHE A 92 4.03 3.19 -0.51
C PHE A 92 2.97 4.20 -0.08
N ARG A 93 3.32 5.50 -0.08
CA ARG A 93 2.38 6.57 0.23
C ARG A 93 1.23 6.61 -0.80
N HIS A 94 1.56 6.58 -2.09
CA HIS A 94 0.58 6.55 -3.17
C HIS A 94 -0.30 5.31 -3.07
N TRP A 95 0.31 4.14 -2.93
CA TRP A 95 -0.42 2.89 -2.79
C TRP A 95 -1.41 2.93 -1.61
N LYS A 96 -0.96 3.36 -0.43
CA LYS A 96 -1.83 3.47 0.75
C LYS A 96 -2.96 4.46 0.55
N ALA A 97 -2.71 5.60 -0.08
CA ALA A 97 -3.73 6.60 -0.36
C ALA A 97 -4.77 6.08 -1.37
N THR A 98 -4.34 5.40 -2.43
CA THR A 98 -5.22 4.78 -3.44
C THR A 98 -6.09 3.69 -2.81
N GLN A 99 -5.51 2.82 -1.97
CA GLN A 99 -6.23 1.81 -1.20
C GLN A 99 -7.28 2.43 -0.28
N LEU A 100 -6.90 3.51 0.41
CA LEU A 100 -7.79 4.20 1.33
C LEU A 100 -8.98 4.84 0.59
N TYR A 101 -8.71 5.45 -0.58
CA TYR A 101 -9.76 5.98 -1.44
C TYR A 101 -10.66 4.87 -1.98
N HIS A 102 -10.09 3.75 -2.41
CA HIS A 102 -10.86 2.59 -2.86
C HIS A 102 -11.83 2.08 -1.79
N GLN A 103 -11.38 2.03 -0.52
CA GLN A 103 -12.18 1.56 0.61
C GLN A 103 -13.26 2.55 1.07
N THR A 104 -12.94 3.85 1.07
CA THR A 104 -13.81 4.87 1.69
C THR A 104 -14.62 5.67 0.68
N ARG A 105 -14.15 5.76 -0.57
CA ARG A 105 -14.67 6.66 -1.62
C ARG A 105 -14.74 8.14 -1.18
N ASP A 106 -14.02 8.49 -0.13
CA ASP A 106 -13.97 9.84 0.43
C ASP A 106 -12.60 10.49 0.19
N ILE A 107 -12.53 11.39 -0.79
CA ILE A 107 -11.30 12.07 -1.15
C ILE A 107 -10.86 13.08 -0.08
N LEU A 108 -11.80 13.64 0.69
CA LEU A 108 -11.48 14.56 1.77
C LEU A 108 -10.86 13.84 2.96
N TYR A 109 -11.31 12.61 3.21
CA TYR A 109 -10.69 11.74 4.20
C TYR A 109 -9.25 11.40 3.81
N VAL A 110 -9.00 11.03 2.54
CA VAL A 110 -7.66 10.77 2.02
C VAL A 110 -6.78 12.02 2.12
N MET A 111 -7.32 13.19 1.78
CA MET A 111 -6.62 14.47 1.91
C MET A 111 -6.16 14.72 3.35
N LYS A 112 -7.05 14.55 4.33
CA LYS A 112 -6.74 14.68 5.77
C LYS A 112 -5.68 13.65 6.20
N PHE A 113 -5.82 12.40 5.78
CA PHE A 113 -4.86 11.33 6.07
C PHE A 113 -3.46 11.67 5.56
N LEU A 114 -3.36 12.19 4.33
CA LEU A 114 -2.09 12.60 3.73
C LEU A 114 -1.55 13.93 4.29
N GLY A 115 -2.40 14.74 4.92
CA GLY A 115 -2.07 16.08 5.39
C GLY A 115 -1.91 17.10 4.26
N HIS A 116 -2.55 16.90 3.12
CA HIS A 116 -2.54 17.87 2.04
C HIS A 116 -3.36 19.10 2.41
N THR A 117 -2.89 20.28 2.01
CA THR A 117 -3.59 21.55 2.19
C THR A 117 -4.53 21.86 1.03
N ASP A 118 -4.20 21.34 -0.16
CA ASP A 118 -4.99 21.50 -1.39
C ASP A 118 -5.53 20.14 -1.86
N VAL A 119 -6.82 20.08 -2.15
CA VAL A 119 -7.49 18.89 -2.66
C VAL A 119 -6.95 18.47 -4.03
N LYS A 120 -6.51 19.40 -4.86
CA LYS A 120 -5.93 19.14 -6.18
C LYS A 120 -4.80 18.11 -6.12
N ASN A 121 -3.97 18.18 -5.07
CA ASN A 121 -2.88 17.25 -4.84
C ASN A 121 -3.37 15.83 -4.47
N THR A 122 -4.67 15.67 -4.22
CA THR A 122 -5.27 14.40 -3.79
C THR A 122 -6.11 13.78 -4.92
N LEU A 123 -6.56 14.57 -5.89
CA LEU A 123 -7.43 14.08 -6.98
C LEU A 123 -6.77 12.97 -7.81
N ILE A 124 -5.45 12.94 -7.93
CA ILE A 124 -4.70 11.88 -8.61
C ILE A 124 -5.05 10.47 -8.09
N TYR A 125 -5.52 10.35 -6.84
CA TYR A 125 -5.87 9.04 -6.28
C TYR A 125 -7.19 8.49 -6.79
N ILE A 126 -8.03 9.32 -7.41
CA ILE A 126 -9.22 8.90 -8.15
C ILE A 126 -8.78 8.15 -9.40
N ASP A 127 -7.89 8.77 -10.19
CA ASP A 127 -7.39 8.16 -11.43
C ASP A 127 -6.58 6.89 -11.15
N LEU A 128 -5.74 6.93 -10.10
CA LEU A 128 -4.97 5.76 -9.67
C LEU A 128 -5.88 4.62 -9.18
N GLU A 129 -6.98 4.93 -8.52
CA GLU A 129 -7.94 3.93 -8.08
C GLU A 129 -8.60 3.27 -9.28
N ILE A 130 -9.07 4.06 -10.24
CA ILE A 130 -9.63 3.55 -11.49
C ILE A 130 -8.60 2.66 -12.20
N ALA A 131 -7.36 3.10 -12.36
CA ALA A 131 -6.32 2.35 -13.04
C ALA A 131 -5.92 1.04 -12.32
N CYS A 132 -5.98 1.01 -10.98
CA CYS A 132 -5.56 -0.15 -10.19
C CYS A 132 -6.69 -1.14 -9.88
N PHE A 133 -7.92 -0.65 -9.77
CA PHE A 133 -9.07 -1.43 -9.29
C PHE A 133 -10.24 -1.48 -10.26
N SER A 134 -10.23 -0.69 -11.36
CA SER A 134 -11.15 -0.95 -12.45
C SER A 134 -10.81 -2.33 -12.97
N ARG A 135 -11.72 -3.24 -12.74
CA ARG A 135 -11.62 -4.56 -13.36
C ARG A 135 -11.57 -4.32 -14.85
N SER A 136 -10.47 -4.65 -15.49
CA SER A 136 -10.50 -4.95 -16.93
C SER A 136 -11.58 -6.00 -17.09
N GLY A 137 -12.64 -5.65 -17.81
CA GLY A 137 -13.96 -6.30 -17.75
C GLY A 137 -14.06 -7.76 -18.17
N ASP A 138 -12.98 -8.53 -18.16
CA ASP A 138 -12.91 -9.86 -18.75
C ASP A 138 -12.23 -10.93 -17.88
N GLU A 139 -12.17 -10.75 -16.55
CA GLU A 139 -11.78 -11.86 -15.69
C GLU A 139 -13.00 -12.75 -15.42
N TYR A 140 -13.04 -13.88 -16.10
CA TYR A 140 -14.03 -14.92 -15.90
C TYR A 140 -13.42 -16.11 -15.15
N HIS A 141 -14.16 -16.65 -14.18
CA HIS A 141 -13.93 -18.00 -13.68
C HIS A 141 -14.56 -18.99 -14.65
N ALA A 142 -13.76 -19.82 -15.27
CA ALA A 142 -14.25 -20.91 -16.09
C ALA A 142 -14.34 -22.20 -15.28
N LYS A 143 -15.44 -22.91 -15.42
CA LYS A 143 -15.63 -24.28 -14.90
C LYS A 143 -16.23 -25.16 -15.99
N THR A 144 -16.02 -26.45 -15.88
CA THR A 144 -16.52 -27.44 -16.82
C THR A 144 -17.47 -28.39 -16.11
N ALA A 145 -18.51 -28.85 -16.82
CA ALA A 145 -19.42 -29.89 -16.37
C ALA A 145 -19.46 -31.01 -17.41
N ARG A 146 -19.46 -32.24 -16.95
CA ARG A 146 -19.61 -33.46 -17.78
C ARG A 146 -20.96 -34.11 -17.58
N THR A 147 -21.66 -33.80 -16.50
CA THR A 147 -22.97 -34.34 -16.16
C THR A 147 -24.02 -33.21 -16.07
N GLU A 148 -25.29 -33.58 -16.22
CA GLU A 148 -26.39 -32.62 -16.06
C GLU A 148 -26.47 -32.07 -14.65
N VAL A 149 -26.17 -32.90 -13.65
CA VAL A 149 -26.18 -32.49 -12.24
C VAL A 149 -25.12 -31.42 -11.96
N GLU A 150 -23.91 -31.62 -12.48
CA GLU A 150 -22.82 -30.62 -12.37
C GLU A 150 -23.19 -29.31 -13.10
N ALA A 151 -23.84 -29.42 -14.27
CA ALA A 151 -24.27 -28.24 -15.02
C ALA A 151 -25.33 -27.44 -14.25
N LEU A 152 -26.30 -28.10 -13.63
CA LEU A 152 -27.32 -27.45 -12.78
C LEU A 152 -26.68 -26.76 -11.58
N GLN A 153 -25.75 -27.41 -10.88
CA GLN A 153 -25.04 -26.79 -9.76
C GLN A 153 -24.25 -25.56 -10.16
N LEU A 154 -23.64 -25.55 -11.34
CA LEU A 154 -22.92 -24.39 -11.84
C LEU A 154 -23.87 -23.24 -12.20
N ILE A 155 -25.04 -23.52 -12.78
CA ILE A 155 -26.07 -22.53 -13.07
C ILE A 155 -26.62 -21.93 -11.76
N GLU A 156 -26.92 -22.76 -10.77
CA GLU A 156 -27.36 -22.30 -9.44
C GLU A 156 -26.29 -21.44 -8.74
N ALA A 157 -25.01 -21.75 -8.96
CA ALA A 157 -23.87 -20.95 -8.47
C ALA A 157 -23.62 -19.65 -9.31
N GLY A 158 -24.49 -19.35 -10.29
CA GLY A 158 -24.41 -18.12 -11.09
C GLY A 158 -23.44 -18.19 -12.27
N PHE A 159 -23.06 -19.38 -12.72
CA PHE A 159 -22.26 -19.54 -13.93
C PHE A 159 -23.14 -19.56 -15.17
N GLU A 160 -22.71 -18.86 -16.21
CA GLU A 160 -23.33 -18.85 -17.53
C GLU A 160 -22.71 -19.93 -18.43
N TYR A 161 -23.55 -20.64 -19.19
CA TYR A 161 -23.09 -21.57 -20.23
C TYR A 161 -22.42 -20.79 -21.36
N VAL A 162 -21.28 -21.29 -21.83
CA VAL A 162 -20.51 -20.66 -22.92
C VAL A 162 -20.58 -21.50 -24.20
N THR A 163 -20.15 -22.75 -24.14
CA THR A 163 -20.05 -23.64 -25.29
C THR A 163 -19.79 -25.08 -24.88
N ASP A 164 -19.97 -26.01 -25.81
CA ASP A 164 -19.54 -27.39 -25.67
C ASP A 164 -18.12 -27.57 -26.24
N PHE A 165 -17.31 -28.36 -25.57
CA PHE A 165 -16.02 -28.82 -26.05
C PHE A 165 -15.93 -30.35 -25.92
N GLY A 166 -16.33 -31.06 -26.98
CA GLY A 166 -16.49 -32.49 -26.94
C GLY A 166 -17.65 -32.91 -26.03
N GLU A 167 -17.34 -33.79 -25.05
CA GLU A 167 -18.33 -34.24 -24.05
C GLU A 167 -18.43 -33.32 -22.82
N VAL A 168 -17.73 -32.19 -22.85
CA VAL A 168 -17.61 -31.27 -21.68
C VAL A 168 -18.31 -29.96 -22.01
N LYS A 169 -19.19 -29.49 -21.12
CA LYS A 169 -19.82 -28.16 -21.20
C LYS A 169 -18.99 -27.15 -20.45
N LEU A 170 -18.70 -26.02 -21.07
CA LEU A 170 -17.92 -24.93 -20.50
C LEU A 170 -18.85 -23.85 -19.94
N PHE A 171 -18.61 -23.48 -18.71
CA PHE A 171 -19.35 -22.42 -17.99
C PHE A 171 -18.40 -21.31 -17.59
N ARG A 172 -18.89 -20.08 -17.51
CA ARG A 172 -18.16 -18.91 -17.02
C ARG A 172 -18.98 -18.17 -15.96
N ASN A 173 -18.31 -17.59 -15.01
CA ASN A 173 -18.91 -16.60 -14.12
C ASN A 173 -17.99 -15.36 -14.09
N ARG A 174 -18.58 -14.21 -14.12
CA ARG A 174 -17.86 -12.93 -14.03
C ARG A 174 -17.33 -12.77 -12.59
N LYS A 175 -16.05 -12.45 -12.47
CA LYS A 175 -15.39 -12.26 -11.18
C LYS A 175 -15.81 -10.95 -10.51
#